data_65ea7a2132e8dc722091f8b7f037015f
#
_entry.id   65ea7a2132e8dc722091f8b7f037015f
#
_cell.length_a   1.000
_cell.length_b   1.000
_cell.length_c   1.000
_cell.angle_alpha   90.00
_cell.angle_beta   90.00
_cell.angle_gamma   90.00
#
_symmetry.space_group_name_H-M   'P 1'
#
loop_
_entity.id
_entity.type
_entity.pdbx_description
1 polymer ?
#
loop_
_entity_poly.entity_id
_entity_poly.type
_entity_poly.pdbx_seq_one_letter_code
_entity_poly.pdbx_strand_id
1 'polypeptide(L)'
;MAESIDDKQKISAALADVLNAKQSPEHLQVLKTFTSALKDAEYRDAVAEDVFSDLLKVLIRLLEGLQSASESGDDDARPSALQLQLTAECFRSQRNSCVQSPRNQELLRELGFIGISLKLLSYLQTLNLETKDALYEPLRCGIQFLGNLAVGNQMSKDEVWRLSFPDILLELLCIDDEKVVNYTSMVLHTCLDEAKVEDLSKPQNIKLALKVMELCRTQPDLDWTVLMATQHFLKSSALVESMYSGMSHHDRVTLLELLLAQLREEGSDGCGVPPSVAHFLASSFQKGCGAVLTLATGSASSNEEALTVISLLDVLCEMTSDHKQFMFLQDHPDLLETTVELLEQVHAIGKASRNIFSATQNFSPFTGEEDPTSDSPVVSFKAHLIRLIGNLCHGNTSNQNKVRELDGIPLILDNCNIDSNNPFISQWGIFAIRNILENNQQNQELVAALERRGPVDYSVLRELGFLIEERDGSLLLKTVRKDS
;
A
#
# COMPACT_ATOMS: atom_id res chain seq x y z
N MET A 1 -16.53 -43.32 23.26
CA MET A 1 -18.00 -43.03 23.12
C MET A 1 -18.67 -42.67 24.45
N ALA A 2 -18.40 -43.34 25.57
CA ALA A 2 -19.02 -43.00 26.86
C ALA A 2 -18.48 -41.68 27.46
N GLU A 3 -17.18 -41.42 27.41
CA GLU A 3 -16.58 -40.14 27.84
C GLU A 3 -17.12 -38.93 27.05
N SER A 4 -17.37 -39.08 25.75
CA SER A 4 -17.88 -38.02 24.87
C SER A 4 -19.35 -37.61 25.21
N ILE A 5 -20.16 -38.53 25.76
CA ILE A 5 -21.57 -38.25 26.13
C ILE A 5 -21.60 -37.52 27.47
N ASP A 6 -20.77 -37.90 28.44
CA ASP A 6 -20.67 -37.27 29.76
C ASP A 6 -20.17 -35.82 29.64
N ASP A 7 -19.20 -35.56 28.75
CA ASP A 7 -18.68 -34.22 28.49
C ASP A 7 -19.72 -33.30 27.83
N LYS A 8 -20.53 -33.81 26.88
CA LYS A 8 -21.62 -33.05 26.26
C LYS A 8 -22.69 -32.63 27.27
N GLN A 9 -23.07 -33.52 28.18
CA GLN A 9 -24.05 -33.23 29.22
C GLN A 9 -23.51 -32.20 30.23
N LYS A 10 -22.24 -32.27 30.58
CA LYS A 10 -21.57 -31.28 31.45
C LYS A 10 -21.51 -29.88 30.80
N ILE A 11 -21.22 -29.79 29.50
CA ILE A 11 -21.19 -28.53 28.78
C ILE A 11 -22.59 -27.92 28.68
N SER A 12 -23.59 -28.65 28.26
CA SER A 12 -24.98 -28.17 28.21
C SER A 12 -25.51 -27.76 29.59
N ALA A 13 -25.18 -28.50 30.65
CA ALA A 13 -25.54 -28.14 32.01
C ALA A 13 -24.83 -26.84 32.45
N ALA A 14 -23.54 -26.68 32.14
CA ALA A 14 -22.79 -25.47 32.48
C ALA A 14 -23.29 -24.25 31.69
N LEU A 15 -23.64 -24.38 30.41
CA LEU A 15 -24.24 -23.31 29.63
C LEU A 15 -25.59 -22.92 30.18
N ALA A 16 -26.42 -23.91 30.59
CA ALA A 16 -27.73 -23.66 31.26
C ALA A 16 -27.54 -22.94 32.60
N ASP A 17 -26.52 -23.29 33.36
CA ASP A 17 -26.21 -22.63 34.64
C ASP A 17 -25.75 -21.17 34.41
N VAL A 18 -24.94 -20.87 33.40
CA VAL A 18 -24.60 -19.48 33.06
C VAL A 18 -25.82 -18.67 32.69
N LEU A 19 -26.84 -19.29 32.07
CA LEU A 19 -28.11 -18.65 31.71
C LEU A 19 -29.01 -18.38 32.92
N ASN A 20 -29.03 -19.30 33.90
CA ASN A 20 -30.05 -19.31 34.97
C ASN A 20 -29.49 -18.88 36.33
N ALA A 21 -28.16 -18.96 36.54
CA ALA A 21 -27.52 -18.67 37.80
C ALA A 21 -26.59 -17.43 37.72
N LYS A 22 -26.09 -17.03 38.89
CA LYS A 22 -25.04 -16.02 38.99
C LYS A 22 -23.74 -16.58 38.38
N GLN A 23 -23.12 -15.83 37.49
CA GLN A 23 -21.85 -16.21 36.87
C GLN A 23 -20.81 -16.57 37.90
N SER A 24 -20.07 -17.66 37.67
CA SER A 24 -19.03 -18.18 38.57
C SER A 24 -17.76 -18.55 37.85
N PRO A 25 -16.62 -18.61 38.57
CA PRO A 25 -15.34 -19.09 38.00
C PRO A 25 -15.40 -20.54 37.49
N GLU A 26 -16.28 -21.40 38.05
CA GLU A 26 -16.46 -22.78 37.59
C GLU A 26 -16.99 -22.80 36.13
N HIS A 27 -17.91 -21.92 35.77
CA HIS A 27 -18.43 -21.78 34.41
C HIS A 27 -17.34 -21.44 33.44
N LEU A 28 -16.42 -20.52 33.78
CA LEU A 28 -15.27 -20.19 32.99
C LEU A 28 -14.36 -21.41 32.77
N GLN A 29 -14.13 -22.21 33.78
CA GLN A 29 -13.32 -23.42 33.69
C GLN A 29 -13.92 -24.47 32.75
N VAL A 30 -15.23 -24.66 32.80
CA VAL A 30 -15.95 -25.58 31.88
C VAL A 30 -15.83 -25.09 30.43
N LEU A 31 -16.05 -23.80 30.18
CA LEU A 31 -15.86 -23.21 28.84
C LEU A 31 -14.42 -23.39 28.33
N LYS A 32 -13.40 -23.20 29.17
CA LYS A 32 -12.00 -23.44 28.82
C LYS A 32 -11.73 -24.91 28.45
N THR A 33 -12.34 -25.83 29.15
CA THR A 33 -12.25 -27.28 28.83
C THR A 33 -12.90 -27.55 27.46
N PHE A 34 -14.08 -27.02 27.21
CA PHE A 34 -14.76 -27.10 25.92
C PHE A 34 -13.93 -26.50 24.78
N THR A 35 -13.41 -25.29 24.97
CA THR A 35 -12.53 -24.62 24.00
C THR A 35 -11.32 -25.49 23.66
N SER A 36 -10.75 -26.17 24.67
CA SER A 36 -9.61 -27.07 24.47
C SER A 36 -10.00 -28.31 23.69
N ALA A 37 -11.16 -28.91 23.98
CA ALA A 37 -11.67 -30.09 23.28
C ALA A 37 -11.93 -29.79 21.80
N LEU A 38 -12.38 -28.58 21.45
CA LEU A 38 -12.61 -28.15 20.07
C LEU A 38 -11.36 -28.07 19.20
N LYS A 39 -10.15 -28.22 19.76
CA LYS A 39 -8.90 -28.38 18.98
C LYS A 39 -8.83 -29.71 18.25
N ASP A 40 -9.46 -30.73 18.81
CA ASP A 40 -9.60 -32.04 18.17
C ASP A 40 -10.66 -31.96 17.06
N ALA A 41 -10.33 -32.46 15.86
CA ALA A 41 -11.18 -32.34 14.68
C ALA A 41 -12.44 -33.22 14.80
N GLU A 42 -12.31 -34.47 15.31
CA GLU A 42 -13.43 -35.38 15.42
C GLU A 42 -14.44 -34.88 16.48
N TYR A 43 -13.93 -34.37 17.61
CA TYR A 43 -14.76 -33.76 18.62
C TYR A 43 -15.50 -32.50 18.09
N ARG A 44 -14.77 -31.62 17.39
CA ARG A 44 -15.31 -30.37 16.81
C ARG A 44 -16.44 -30.63 15.84
N ASP A 45 -16.28 -31.59 14.93
CA ASP A 45 -17.28 -31.91 13.92
C ASP A 45 -18.47 -32.72 14.51
N ALA A 46 -18.30 -33.31 15.67
CA ALA A 46 -19.33 -34.05 16.39
C ALA A 46 -20.18 -33.20 17.34
N VAL A 47 -19.85 -31.89 17.51
CA VAL A 47 -20.64 -31.00 18.39
C VAL A 47 -22.04 -30.83 17.83
N ALA A 48 -23.05 -31.01 18.70
CA ALA A 48 -24.45 -30.90 18.32
C ALA A 48 -24.91 -29.44 18.24
N GLU A 49 -25.91 -29.16 17.41
CA GLU A 49 -26.46 -27.82 17.18
C GLU A 49 -26.99 -27.13 18.43
N ASP A 50 -27.61 -27.93 19.32
CA ASP A 50 -28.17 -27.44 20.60
C ASP A 50 -27.09 -26.79 21.49
N VAL A 51 -25.86 -27.34 21.51
CA VAL A 51 -24.73 -26.74 22.22
C VAL A 51 -24.39 -25.36 21.70
N PHE A 52 -24.37 -25.18 20.36
CA PHE A 52 -24.14 -23.86 19.76
C PHE A 52 -25.33 -22.91 20.03
N SER A 53 -26.58 -23.42 19.97
CA SER A 53 -27.75 -22.62 20.32
C SER A 53 -27.71 -22.11 21.77
N ASP A 54 -27.26 -22.93 22.69
CA ASP A 54 -27.12 -22.53 24.11
C ASP A 54 -25.93 -21.55 24.27
N LEU A 55 -24.82 -21.76 23.55
CA LEU A 55 -23.71 -20.82 23.56
C LEU A 55 -24.09 -19.43 23.01
N LEU A 56 -24.99 -19.37 21.99
CA LEU A 56 -25.54 -18.12 21.49
C LEU A 56 -26.37 -17.41 22.54
N LYS A 57 -27.24 -18.14 23.26
CA LYS A 57 -28.04 -17.58 24.37
C LYS A 57 -27.15 -17.00 25.47
N VAL A 58 -26.04 -17.70 25.80
CA VAL A 58 -25.01 -17.18 26.73
C VAL A 58 -24.44 -15.87 26.27
N LEU A 59 -24.05 -15.73 24.97
CA LEU A 59 -23.53 -14.47 24.42
C LEU A 59 -24.58 -13.33 24.49
N ILE A 60 -25.85 -13.62 24.17
CA ILE A 60 -26.93 -12.64 24.29
C ILE A 60 -27.06 -12.17 25.75
N ARG A 61 -27.04 -13.12 26.69
CA ARG A 61 -27.14 -12.81 28.12
C ARG A 61 -25.95 -11.99 28.63
N LEU A 62 -24.75 -12.28 28.12
CA LEU A 62 -23.56 -11.49 28.45
C LEU A 62 -23.68 -10.06 27.93
N LEU A 63 -24.16 -9.86 26.69
CA LEU A 63 -24.41 -8.54 26.12
C LEU A 63 -25.44 -7.76 26.97
N GLU A 64 -26.59 -8.37 27.28
CA GLU A 64 -27.61 -7.75 28.12
C GLU A 64 -27.07 -7.37 29.51
N GLY A 65 -26.26 -8.23 30.11
CA GLY A 65 -25.63 -7.98 31.40
C GLY A 65 -24.63 -6.83 31.37
N LEU A 66 -23.85 -6.72 30.29
CA LEU A 66 -22.93 -5.61 30.08
C LEU A 66 -23.67 -4.28 29.87
N GLN A 67 -24.77 -4.29 29.10
CA GLN A 67 -25.59 -3.11 28.84
C GLN A 67 -26.31 -2.62 30.12
N SER A 68 -26.89 -3.51 30.90
CA SER A 68 -27.60 -3.19 32.16
C SER A 68 -26.63 -2.60 33.20
N ALA A 69 -25.39 -3.04 33.24
CA ALA A 69 -24.37 -2.51 34.12
C ALA A 69 -24.02 -1.03 33.79
N SER A 70 -24.04 -0.65 32.53
CA SER A 70 -23.76 0.71 32.08
C SER A 70 -24.90 1.71 32.34
N GLU A 71 -26.17 1.23 32.34
CA GLU A 71 -27.36 2.08 32.51
C GLU A 71 -27.66 2.44 33.99
N SER A 72 -27.14 1.65 34.94
CA SER A 72 -27.44 1.85 36.37
C SER A 72 -26.77 3.08 36.98
N GLY A 73 -25.77 3.68 36.33
CA GLY A 73 -25.11 4.91 36.80
C GLY A 73 -24.33 4.77 38.12
N ASP A 74 -24.25 3.56 38.66
CA ASP A 74 -23.58 3.25 39.90
C ASP A 74 -22.09 2.92 39.60
N ASP A 75 -21.13 3.53 40.29
CA ASP A 75 -19.71 3.25 40.12
C ASP A 75 -19.36 1.76 40.37
N ASP A 76 -20.23 1.03 41.14
CA ASP A 76 -20.12 -0.40 41.36
C ASP A 76 -20.67 -1.27 40.20
N ALA A 77 -21.30 -0.67 39.21
CA ALA A 77 -21.94 -1.36 38.09
C ALA A 77 -21.03 -1.60 36.84
N ARG A 78 -19.75 -1.45 37.02
CA ARG A 78 -18.76 -1.74 35.95
C ARG A 78 -18.81 -3.22 35.55
N PRO A 79 -18.57 -3.56 34.25
CA PRO A 79 -18.43 -4.95 33.82
C PRO A 79 -17.45 -5.69 34.68
N SER A 80 -17.85 -6.83 35.24
CA SER A 80 -16.91 -7.62 36.05
C SER A 80 -15.83 -8.27 35.18
N ALA A 81 -14.65 -8.41 35.72
CA ALA A 81 -13.56 -9.12 35.02
C ALA A 81 -14.00 -10.53 34.57
N LEU A 82 -14.86 -11.20 35.36
CA LEU A 82 -15.39 -12.51 35.00
C LEU A 82 -16.31 -12.45 33.76
N GLN A 83 -17.14 -11.41 33.61
CA GLN A 83 -17.98 -11.23 32.40
C GLN A 83 -17.13 -11.10 31.14
N LEU A 84 -16.09 -10.28 31.19
CA LEU A 84 -15.18 -10.10 30.06
C LEU A 84 -14.41 -11.40 29.73
N GLN A 85 -13.99 -12.15 30.76
CA GLN A 85 -13.33 -13.44 30.56
C GLN A 85 -14.26 -14.49 29.97
N LEU A 86 -15.52 -14.56 30.44
CA LEU A 86 -16.55 -15.44 29.86
C LEU A 86 -16.83 -15.09 28.41
N THR A 87 -16.96 -13.80 28.10
CA THR A 87 -17.13 -13.31 26.72
C THR A 87 -15.97 -13.73 25.82
N ALA A 88 -14.75 -13.52 26.28
CA ALA A 88 -13.55 -13.93 25.53
C ALA A 88 -13.52 -15.45 25.30
N GLU A 89 -13.90 -16.25 26.31
CA GLU A 89 -13.87 -17.70 26.21
C GLU A 89 -14.98 -18.25 25.31
N CYS A 90 -16.17 -17.62 25.32
CA CYS A 90 -17.22 -17.92 24.35
C CYS A 90 -16.73 -17.67 22.91
N PHE A 91 -16.11 -16.54 22.65
CA PHE A 91 -15.52 -16.26 21.34
C PHE A 91 -14.41 -17.23 20.94
N ARG A 92 -13.57 -17.66 21.88
CA ARG A 92 -12.55 -18.69 21.62
C ARG A 92 -13.16 -20.03 21.23
N SER A 93 -14.22 -20.45 21.92
CA SER A 93 -14.95 -21.68 21.59
C SER A 93 -15.49 -21.63 20.16
N GLN A 94 -16.13 -20.54 19.78
CA GLN A 94 -16.67 -20.33 18.43
C GLN A 94 -15.53 -20.27 17.38
N ARG A 95 -14.46 -19.53 17.65
CA ARG A 95 -13.28 -19.48 16.78
C ARG A 95 -12.71 -20.86 16.51
N ASN A 96 -12.54 -21.66 17.57
CA ASN A 96 -11.97 -23.01 17.44
C ASN A 96 -12.93 -23.97 16.73
N SER A 97 -14.26 -23.81 16.90
CA SER A 97 -15.25 -24.63 16.22
C SER A 97 -15.29 -24.43 14.71
N CYS A 98 -14.86 -23.25 14.22
CA CYS A 98 -14.82 -22.92 12.78
C CYS A 98 -13.58 -23.44 12.06
N VAL A 99 -12.52 -23.84 12.79
CA VAL A 99 -11.25 -24.21 12.15
C VAL A 99 -11.42 -25.44 11.26
N GLN A 100 -11.25 -25.27 9.95
CA GLN A 100 -11.39 -26.35 8.95
C GLN A 100 -12.72 -27.15 9.07
N SER A 101 -13.80 -26.50 9.52
CA SER A 101 -15.12 -27.11 9.66
C SER A 101 -16.19 -26.28 8.95
N PRO A 102 -16.39 -26.47 7.63
CA PRO A 102 -17.42 -25.76 6.85
C PRO A 102 -18.83 -25.95 7.43
N ARG A 103 -19.12 -27.14 7.99
CA ARG A 103 -20.39 -27.43 8.65
C ARG A 103 -20.64 -26.46 9.83
N ASN A 104 -19.65 -26.29 10.69
CA ASN A 104 -19.81 -25.43 11.85
C ASN A 104 -19.81 -23.94 11.47
N GLN A 105 -19.03 -23.55 10.43
CA GLN A 105 -19.12 -22.19 9.90
C GLN A 105 -20.52 -21.86 9.42
N GLU A 106 -21.15 -22.74 8.66
CA GLU A 106 -22.49 -22.54 8.15
C GLU A 106 -23.52 -22.52 9.29
N LEU A 107 -23.46 -23.47 10.20
CA LEU A 107 -24.34 -23.56 11.35
C LEU A 107 -24.29 -22.30 12.24
N LEU A 108 -23.10 -21.82 12.57
CA LEU A 108 -22.94 -20.60 13.37
C LEU A 108 -23.45 -19.37 12.63
N ARG A 109 -23.27 -19.29 11.32
CA ARG A 109 -23.85 -18.22 10.50
C ARG A 109 -25.39 -18.26 10.57
N GLU A 110 -25.99 -19.43 10.32
CA GLU A 110 -27.46 -19.61 10.32
C GLU A 110 -28.10 -19.34 11.69
N LEU A 111 -27.41 -19.67 12.77
CA LEU A 111 -27.83 -19.35 14.11
C LEU A 111 -27.75 -17.84 14.44
N GLY A 112 -27.09 -17.04 13.61
CA GLY A 112 -27.02 -15.59 13.77
C GLY A 112 -25.86 -15.07 14.65
N PHE A 113 -24.82 -15.87 14.84
CA PHE A 113 -23.68 -15.48 15.66
C PHE A 113 -22.97 -14.22 15.15
N ILE A 114 -22.94 -13.97 13.83
CA ILE A 114 -22.30 -12.78 13.26
C ILE A 114 -22.91 -11.50 13.85
N GLY A 115 -24.23 -11.38 13.80
CA GLY A 115 -24.93 -10.19 14.27
C GLY A 115 -24.74 -9.91 15.76
N ILE A 116 -24.80 -10.97 16.60
CA ILE A 116 -24.58 -10.83 18.05
C ILE A 116 -23.14 -10.49 18.36
N SER A 117 -22.19 -11.13 17.67
CA SER A 117 -20.76 -10.85 17.85
C SER A 117 -20.41 -9.40 17.52
N LEU A 118 -20.89 -8.88 16.38
CA LEU A 118 -20.67 -7.49 16.00
C LEU A 118 -21.29 -6.50 16.97
N LYS A 119 -22.52 -6.76 17.46
CA LYS A 119 -23.13 -5.94 18.52
C LYS A 119 -22.28 -5.92 19.78
N LEU A 120 -21.75 -7.07 20.18
CA LEU A 120 -20.92 -7.21 21.35
C LEU A 120 -19.57 -6.49 21.18
N LEU A 121 -18.91 -6.65 20.01
CA LEU A 121 -17.68 -5.93 19.67
C LEU A 121 -17.89 -4.40 19.67
N SER A 122 -18.97 -3.90 19.05
CA SER A 122 -19.28 -2.48 19.07
C SER A 122 -19.56 -1.98 20.49
N TYR A 123 -20.29 -2.76 21.31
CA TYR A 123 -20.56 -2.37 22.68
C TYR A 123 -19.30 -2.32 23.55
N LEU A 124 -18.41 -3.32 23.43
CA LEU A 124 -17.15 -3.36 24.17
C LEU A 124 -16.27 -2.13 23.90
N GLN A 125 -16.34 -1.54 22.71
CA GLN A 125 -15.60 -0.33 22.36
C GLN A 125 -16.13 0.92 23.08
N THR A 126 -17.40 0.95 23.46
CA THR A 126 -18.02 2.07 24.18
C THR A 126 -17.66 2.09 25.66
N LEU A 127 -17.16 0.97 26.20
CA LEU A 127 -16.85 0.83 27.61
C LEU A 127 -15.57 1.61 27.98
N ASN A 128 -15.69 2.47 28.98
CA ASN A 128 -14.53 3.20 29.53
C ASN A 128 -14.09 2.52 30.84
N LEU A 129 -13.12 1.61 30.74
CA LEU A 129 -12.52 0.95 31.89
C LEU A 129 -11.19 1.61 32.28
N GLU A 130 -10.85 1.56 33.57
CA GLU A 130 -9.55 2.06 34.08
C GLU A 130 -8.36 1.34 33.44
N THR A 131 -8.53 0.06 33.13
CA THR A 131 -7.55 -0.76 32.39
C THR A 131 -8.18 -1.23 31.09
N LYS A 132 -7.77 -0.61 29.96
CA LYS A 132 -8.23 -1.01 28.61
C LYS A 132 -7.83 -2.44 28.26
N ASP A 133 -6.77 -2.97 28.85
CA ASP A 133 -6.27 -4.32 28.58
C ASP A 133 -7.31 -5.41 28.81
N ALA A 134 -8.22 -5.23 29.80
CA ALA A 134 -9.30 -6.17 30.05
C ALA A 134 -10.32 -6.27 28.90
N LEU A 135 -10.48 -5.19 28.09
CA LEU A 135 -11.37 -5.14 26.93
C LEU A 135 -10.73 -5.75 25.69
N TYR A 136 -9.39 -5.70 25.57
CA TYR A 136 -8.72 -6.15 24.35
C TYR A 136 -8.82 -7.66 24.15
N GLU A 137 -8.88 -8.45 25.21
CA GLU A 137 -8.96 -9.90 25.08
C GLU A 137 -10.26 -10.39 24.42
N PRO A 138 -11.48 -9.99 24.88
CA PRO A 138 -12.70 -10.34 24.19
C PRO A 138 -12.79 -9.73 22.78
N LEU A 139 -12.28 -8.52 22.54
CA LEU A 139 -12.21 -7.91 21.21
C LEU A 139 -11.36 -8.77 20.26
N ARG A 140 -10.14 -9.11 20.66
CA ARG A 140 -9.23 -9.96 19.87
C ARG A 140 -9.85 -11.31 19.54
N CYS A 141 -10.48 -11.97 20.52
CA CYS A 141 -11.12 -13.27 20.34
C CYS A 141 -12.34 -13.21 19.40
N GLY A 142 -13.17 -12.17 19.53
CA GLY A 142 -14.35 -11.99 18.69
C GLY A 142 -14.00 -11.69 17.23
N ILE A 143 -12.98 -10.85 17.00
CA ILE A 143 -12.51 -10.56 15.64
C ILE A 143 -11.87 -11.81 15.00
N GLN A 144 -11.06 -12.57 15.75
CA GLN A 144 -10.53 -13.85 15.27
C GLN A 144 -11.63 -14.86 14.93
N PHE A 145 -12.72 -14.88 15.73
CA PHE A 145 -13.86 -15.73 15.41
C PHE A 145 -14.48 -15.35 14.06
N LEU A 146 -14.73 -14.06 13.82
CA LEU A 146 -15.27 -13.59 12.54
C LEU A 146 -14.36 -13.96 11.37
N GLY A 147 -13.04 -13.87 11.54
CA GLY A 147 -12.08 -14.30 10.52
C GLY A 147 -12.17 -15.79 10.22
N ASN A 148 -12.16 -16.64 11.26
CA ASN A 148 -12.27 -18.09 11.08
C ASN A 148 -13.63 -18.52 10.51
N LEU A 149 -14.69 -17.78 10.81
CA LEU A 149 -16.02 -18.02 10.25
C LEU A 149 -16.08 -17.67 8.75
N ALA A 150 -15.39 -16.62 8.33
CA ALA A 150 -15.38 -16.11 6.97
C ALA A 150 -14.42 -16.88 6.03
N VAL A 151 -13.32 -17.39 6.57
CA VAL A 151 -12.30 -18.09 5.75
C VAL A 151 -12.90 -19.29 5.02
N GLY A 152 -12.81 -19.28 3.66
CA GLY A 152 -13.34 -20.36 2.82
C GLY A 152 -14.88 -20.43 2.69
N ASN A 153 -15.63 -19.50 3.31
CA ASN A 153 -17.08 -19.46 3.29
C ASN A 153 -17.61 -18.14 2.75
N GLN A 154 -18.05 -18.11 1.48
CA GLN A 154 -18.50 -16.87 0.82
C GLN A 154 -19.72 -16.24 1.49
N MET A 155 -20.70 -17.06 1.90
CA MET A 155 -21.92 -16.54 2.57
C MET A 155 -21.56 -15.83 3.88
N SER A 156 -20.64 -16.38 4.66
CA SER A 156 -20.15 -15.75 5.88
C SER A 156 -19.34 -14.47 5.60
N LYS A 157 -18.51 -14.44 4.54
CA LYS A 157 -17.80 -13.21 4.11
C LYS A 157 -18.78 -12.09 3.78
N ASP A 158 -19.82 -12.41 3.01
CA ASP A 158 -20.81 -11.43 2.57
C ASP A 158 -21.66 -10.93 3.74
N GLU A 159 -21.99 -11.79 4.69
CA GLU A 159 -22.75 -11.39 5.87
C GLU A 159 -21.91 -10.57 6.86
N VAL A 160 -20.64 -10.94 7.10
CA VAL A 160 -19.71 -10.15 7.91
C VAL A 160 -19.55 -8.77 7.29
N TRP A 161 -19.29 -8.69 5.96
CA TRP A 161 -19.21 -7.42 5.25
C TRP A 161 -20.47 -6.58 5.43
N ARG A 162 -21.62 -7.12 5.07
CA ARG A 162 -22.91 -6.41 5.12
C ARG A 162 -23.24 -5.82 6.50
N LEU A 163 -22.82 -6.49 7.57
CA LEU A 163 -23.15 -6.08 8.95
C LEU A 163 -22.07 -5.21 9.61
N SER A 164 -20.84 -5.25 9.14
CA SER A 164 -19.72 -4.52 9.77
C SER A 164 -19.19 -3.33 8.94
N PHE A 165 -19.43 -3.34 7.64
CA PHE A 165 -18.92 -2.33 6.71
C PHE A 165 -19.81 -1.08 6.66
N PRO A 166 -19.25 0.13 6.63
CA PRO A 166 -17.82 0.43 6.83
C PRO A 166 -17.49 0.70 8.30
N ASP A 167 -18.50 1.09 9.11
CA ASP A 167 -18.33 1.80 10.38
C ASP A 167 -17.64 0.94 11.45
N ILE A 168 -18.15 -0.28 11.71
CA ILE A 168 -17.57 -1.17 12.74
C ILE A 168 -16.11 -1.53 12.40
N LEU A 169 -15.81 -1.80 11.12
CA LEU A 169 -14.45 -2.11 10.68
C LEU A 169 -13.52 -0.90 10.87
N LEU A 170 -13.98 0.30 10.53
CA LEU A 170 -13.22 1.52 10.72
C LEU A 170 -12.94 1.80 12.21
N GLU A 171 -13.95 1.66 13.07
CA GLU A 171 -13.81 1.83 14.50
C GLU A 171 -12.78 0.85 15.09
N LEU A 172 -12.84 -0.43 14.70
CA LEU A 172 -11.89 -1.45 15.14
C LEU A 172 -10.44 -1.18 14.68
N LEU A 173 -10.25 -0.64 13.47
CA LEU A 173 -8.92 -0.23 12.97
C LEU A 173 -8.36 1.01 13.67
N CYS A 174 -9.17 1.75 14.41
CA CYS A 174 -8.76 2.92 15.18
C CYS A 174 -8.44 2.61 16.66
N ILE A 175 -8.59 1.36 17.09
CA ILE A 175 -8.26 0.95 18.47
C ILE A 175 -6.75 0.97 18.67
N ASP A 176 -6.33 1.48 19.83
CA ASP A 176 -4.92 1.50 20.24
C ASP A 176 -4.49 0.13 20.82
N ASP A 177 -4.57 -0.90 19.97
CA ASP A 177 -4.09 -2.25 20.25
C ASP A 177 -3.68 -2.93 18.93
N GLU A 178 -2.41 -3.18 18.77
CA GLU A 178 -1.81 -3.77 17.56
C GLU A 178 -2.49 -5.08 17.13
N LYS A 179 -2.84 -5.95 18.08
CA LYS A 179 -3.47 -7.25 17.78
C LYS A 179 -4.91 -7.09 17.31
N VAL A 180 -5.67 -6.14 17.88
CA VAL A 180 -7.02 -5.82 17.40
C VAL A 180 -6.95 -5.30 15.97
N VAL A 181 -6.04 -4.36 15.69
CA VAL A 181 -5.84 -3.80 14.34
C VAL A 181 -5.42 -4.90 13.37
N ASN A 182 -4.45 -5.74 13.74
CA ASN A 182 -3.96 -6.84 12.88
C ASN A 182 -5.08 -7.84 12.55
N TYR A 183 -5.86 -8.28 13.55
CA TYR A 183 -6.94 -9.23 13.30
C TYR A 183 -8.09 -8.60 12.51
N THR A 184 -8.38 -7.32 12.71
CA THR A 184 -9.37 -6.59 11.91
C THR A 184 -8.92 -6.48 10.45
N SER A 185 -7.64 -6.17 10.22
CA SER A 185 -7.05 -6.13 8.88
C SER A 185 -7.11 -7.50 8.20
N MET A 186 -6.87 -8.59 8.95
CA MET A 186 -7.06 -9.97 8.45
C MET A 186 -8.50 -10.24 8.03
N VAL A 187 -9.49 -9.86 8.86
CA VAL A 187 -10.92 -10.05 8.54
C VAL A 187 -11.30 -9.25 7.30
N LEU A 188 -10.87 -8.00 7.23
CA LEU A 188 -11.13 -7.12 6.10
C LEU A 188 -10.55 -7.71 4.81
N HIS A 189 -9.27 -8.11 4.81
CA HIS A 189 -8.63 -8.77 3.67
C HIS A 189 -9.36 -10.07 3.27
N THR A 190 -9.75 -10.90 4.24
CA THR A 190 -10.46 -12.16 4.00
C THR A 190 -11.80 -11.94 3.30
N CYS A 191 -12.49 -10.84 3.61
CA CYS A 191 -13.80 -10.52 3.04
C CYS A 191 -13.71 -9.84 1.67
N LEU A 192 -12.59 -9.17 1.33
CA LEU A 192 -12.48 -8.40 0.09
C LEU A 192 -12.60 -9.26 -1.17
N ASP A 193 -13.33 -8.72 -2.13
CA ASP A 193 -13.43 -9.13 -3.53
C ASP A 193 -13.64 -7.88 -4.40
N GLU A 194 -13.74 -8.02 -5.71
CA GLU A 194 -13.86 -6.89 -6.64
C GLU A 194 -15.08 -6.01 -6.34
N ALA A 195 -16.23 -6.59 -6.03
CA ALA A 195 -17.47 -5.85 -5.73
C ALA A 195 -17.32 -5.02 -4.44
N LYS A 196 -16.65 -5.57 -3.44
CA LYS A 196 -16.41 -4.89 -2.17
C LYS A 196 -15.34 -3.80 -2.29
N VAL A 197 -14.36 -3.97 -3.17
CA VAL A 197 -13.40 -2.91 -3.53
C VAL A 197 -14.12 -1.75 -4.24
N GLU A 198 -15.11 -2.04 -5.10
CA GLU A 198 -15.95 -1.00 -5.68
C GLU A 198 -16.77 -0.27 -4.60
N ASP A 199 -17.31 -0.98 -3.61
CA ASP A 199 -17.98 -0.35 -2.47
C ASP A 199 -17.05 0.57 -1.66
N LEU A 200 -15.77 0.21 -1.49
CA LEU A 200 -14.77 1.06 -0.85
C LEU A 200 -14.49 2.37 -1.61
N SER A 201 -14.59 2.35 -2.94
CA SER A 201 -14.32 3.54 -3.77
C SER A 201 -15.36 4.65 -3.64
N LYS A 202 -16.52 4.34 -3.05
CA LYS A 202 -17.62 5.30 -2.87
C LYS A 202 -17.25 6.38 -1.84
N PRO A 203 -17.59 7.67 -2.08
CA PRO A 203 -17.18 8.78 -1.22
C PRO A 203 -17.53 8.60 0.26
N GLN A 204 -18.67 7.97 0.58
CA GLN A 204 -19.09 7.73 1.96
C GLN A 204 -18.24 6.66 2.67
N ASN A 205 -17.58 5.76 1.93
CA ASN A 205 -16.86 4.61 2.46
C ASN A 205 -15.33 4.78 2.42
N ILE A 206 -14.83 5.77 1.69
CA ILE A 206 -13.41 5.96 1.39
C ILE A 206 -12.53 6.04 2.65
N LYS A 207 -13.09 6.48 3.77
CA LYS A 207 -12.37 6.61 5.05
C LYS A 207 -11.74 5.30 5.51
N LEU A 208 -12.39 4.17 5.23
CA LEU A 208 -11.86 2.85 5.58
C LEU A 208 -10.59 2.52 4.76
N ALA A 209 -10.62 2.80 3.46
CA ALA A 209 -9.44 2.60 2.61
C ALA A 209 -8.29 3.56 2.97
N LEU A 210 -8.60 4.82 3.28
CA LEU A 210 -7.61 5.79 3.76
C LEU A 210 -6.97 5.34 5.08
N LYS A 211 -7.77 4.76 6.02
CA LYS A 211 -7.23 4.21 7.27
C LYS A 211 -6.29 3.03 7.03
N VAL A 212 -6.60 2.16 6.08
CA VAL A 212 -5.70 1.07 5.69
C VAL A 212 -4.38 1.61 5.16
N MET A 213 -4.39 2.66 4.32
CA MET A 213 -3.16 3.27 3.81
C MET A 213 -2.36 3.98 4.90
N GLU A 214 -3.02 4.66 5.83
CA GLU A 214 -2.36 5.21 7.03
C GLU A 214 -1.65 4.12 7.83
N LEU A 215 -2.30 2.95 8.00
CA LEU A 215 -1.72 1.82 8.70
C LEU A 215 -0.54 1.19 7.95
N CYS A 216 -0.57 1.12 6.62
CA CYS A 216 0.59 0.69 5.83
C CYS A 216 1.83 1.54 6.13
N ARG A 217 1.66 2.84 6.35
CA ARG A 217 2.74 3.77 6.68
C ARG A 217 3.16 3.71 8.14
N THR A 218 2.18 3.72 9.06
CA THR A 218 2.44 3.86 10.50
C THR A 218 2.77 2.55 11.21
N GLN A 219 2.34 1.43 10.64
CA GLN A 219 2.54 0.08 11.17
C GLN A 219 2.94 -0.88 10.02
N PRO A 220 4.15 -0.72 9.45
CA PRO A 220 4.59 -1.48 8.26
C PRO A 220 4.69 -3.00 8.49
N ASP A 221 4.74 -3.44 9.74
CA ASP A 221 4.76 -4.86 10.12
C ASP A 221 3.37 -5.53 10.02
N LEU A 222 2.32 -4.78 9.67
CA LEU A 222 0.98 -5.31 9.43
C LEU A 222 0.84 -5.85 7.99
N ASP A 223 1.28 -7.08 7.74
CA ASP A 223 1.25 -7.72 6.42
C ASP A 223 -0.12 -7.61 5.72
N TRP A 224 -1.23 -7.73 6.45
CA TRP A 224 -2.58 -7.70 5.88
C TRP A 224 -2.93 -6.37 5.23
N THR A 225 -2.46 -5.24 5.76
CA THR A 225 -2.70 -3.92 5.16
C THR A 225 -1.93 -3.76 3.86
N VAL A 226 -0.68 -4.20 3.81
CA VAL A 226 0.16 -4.23 2.60
C VAL A 226 -0.46 -5.16 1.54
N LEU A 227 -0.91 -6.36 1.94
CA LEU A 227 -1.59 -7.28 1.04
C LEU A 227 -2.89 -6.69 0.47
N MET A 228 -3.69 -5.98 1.28
CA MET A 228 -4.87 -5.28 0.77
C MET A 228 -4.51 -4.21 -0.27
N ALA A 229 -3.49 -3.40 0.01
CA ALA A 229 -3.05 -2.36 -0.90
C ALA A 229 -2.57 -2.96 -2.24
N THR A 230 -1.72 -3.98 -2.22
CA THR A 230 -1.10 -4.55 -3.41
C THR A 230 -2.02 -5.51 -4.18
N GLN A 231 -2.79 -6.36 -3.50
CA GLN A 231 -3.63 -7.37 -4.15
C GLN A 231 -5.00 -6.85 -4.58
N HIS A 232 -5.49 -5.76 -3.95
CA HIS A 232 -6.83 -5.25 -4.19
C HIS A 232 -6.85 -3.78 -4.60
N PHE A 233 -6.27 -2.86 -3.80
CA PHE A 233 -6.46 -1.42 -4.03
C PHE A 233 -5.79 -0.95 -5.31
N LEU A 234 -4.53 -1.33 -5.55
CA LEU A 234 -3.78 -0.96 -6.77
C LEU A 234 -4.39 -1.54 -8.05
N LYS A 235 -5.29 -2.52 -7.95
CA LYS A 235 -6.01 -3.11 -9.10
C LYS A 235 -7.31 -2.39 -9.45
N SER A 236 -7.73 -1.40 -8.67
CA SER A 236 -8.94 -0.61 -8.90
C SER A 236 -8.60 0.86 -9.14
N SER A 237 -8.72 1.32 -10.40
CA SER A 237 -8.48 2.73 -10.73
C SER A 237 -9.40 3.68 -9.98
N ALA A 238 -10.68 3.33 -9.87
CA ALA A 238 -11.66 4.15 -9.15
C ALA A 238 -11.29 4.32 -7.67
N LEU A 239 -10.80 3.26 -7.02
CA LEU A 239 -10.36 3.33 -5.64
C LEU A 239 -9.06 4.13 -5.50
N VAL A 240 -8.06 3.91 -6.37
CA VAL A 240 -6.80 4.67 -6.36
C VAL A 240 -7.08 6.17 -6.53
N GLU A 241 -7.89 6.56 -7.50
CA GLU A 241 -8.24 7.96 -7.74
C GLU A 241 -8.96 8.60 -6.55
N SER A 242 -9.95 7.88 -5.98
CA SER A 242 -10.70 8.35 -4.81
C SER A 242 -9.82 8.50 -3.58
N MET A 243 -8.97 7.51 -3.29
CA MET A 243 -8.03 7.55 -2.17
C MET A 243 -7.00 8.66 -2.35
N TYR A 244 -6.38 8.77 -3.53
CA TYR A 244 -5.32 9.74 -3.80
C TYR A 244 -5.74 11.17 -3.52
N SER A 245 -7.00 11.50 -3.80
CA SER A 245 -7.58 12.81 -3.50
C SER A 245 -7.69 13.10 -2.00
N GLY A 246 -7.96 12.08 -1.19
CA GLY A 246 -8.16 12.18 0.26
C GLY A 246 -6.90 11.91 1.10
N MET A 247 -5.84 11.37 0.52
CA MET A 247 -4.60 11.02 1.21
C MET A 247 -3.78 12.24 1.59
N SER A 248 -3.06 12.14 2.72
CA SER A 248 -1.92 12.99 3.00
C SER A 248 -0.80 12.76 1.98
N HIS A 249 0.12 13.70 1.84
CA HIS A 249 1.29 13.51 0.96
C HIS A 249 2.15 12.30 1.38
N HIS A 250 2.30 12.05 2.66
CA HIS A 250 3.02 10.88 3.17
C HIS A 250 2.35 9.55 2.77
N ASP A 251 1.01 9.47 2.87
CA ASP A 251 0.28 8.27 2.48
C ASP A 251 0.32 8.06 0.95
N ARG A 252 0.36 9.15 0.16
CA ARG A 252 0.58 9.08 -1.30
C ARG A 252 1.97 8.51 -1.63
N VAL A 253 3.01 8.97 -0.92
CA VAL A 253 4.36 8.42 -1.09
C VAL A 253 4.37 6.93 -0.77
N THR A 254 3.76 6.50 0.35
CA THR A 254 3.65 5.08 0.71
C THR A 254 2.92 4.27 -0.38
N LEU A 255 1.82 4.78 -0.93
CA LEU A 255 1.12 4.11 -2.04
C LEU A 255 2.03 3.94 -3.26
N LEU A 256 2.79 4.98 -3.62
CA LEU A 256 3.71 4.98 -4.76
C LEU A 256 4.91 4.04 -4.53
N GLU A 257 5.42 3.96 -3.31
CA GLU A 257 6.47 3.02 -2.93
C GLU A 257 6.01 1.56 -3.03
N LEU A 258 4.79 1.26 -2.55
CA LEU A 258 4.18 -0.08 -2.71
C LEU A 258 3.99 -0.44 -4.18
N LEU A 259 3.53 0.51 -4.99
CA LEU A 259 3.39 0.33 -6.43
C LEU A 259 4.74 0.09 -7.10
N LEU A 260 5.76 0.88 -6.74
CA LEU A 260 7.11 0.74 -7.27
C LEU A 260 7.73 -0.62 -6.91
N ALA A 261 7.54 -1.09 -5.68
CA ALA A 261 7.97 -2.42 -5.25
C ALA A 261 7.30 -3.51 -6.09
N GLN A 262 5.98 -3.43 -6.30
CA GLN A 262 5.23 -4.38 -7.11
C GLN A 262 5.68 -4.41 -8.59
N LEU A 263 5.95 -3.24 -9.17
CA LEU A 263 6.48 -3.15 -10.54
C LEU A 263 7.84 -3.83 -10.69
N ARG A 264 8.69 -3.78 -9.66
CA ARG A 264 10.03 -4.39 -9.66
C ARG A 264 10.01 -5.89 -9.43
N GLU A 265 9.05 -6.40 -8.65
CA GLU A 265 8.99 -7.83 -8.29
C GLU A 265 8.38 -8.70 -9.40
N GLU A 266 7.34 -8.24 -10.09
CA GLU A 266 6.55 -9.09 -10.99
C GLU A 266 7.09 -9.21 -12.42
N GLY A 267 8.16 -8.50 -12.78
CA GLY A 267 8.74 -8.58 -14.13
C GLY A 267 7.73 -8.22 -15.25
N SER A 268 8.06 -8.56 -16.51
CA SER A 268 7.35 -8.09 -17.71
C SER A 268 5.96 -8.70 -17.96
N ASP A 269 5.50 -9.68 -17.20
CA ASP A 269 4.30 -10.48 -17.53
C ASP A 269 2.98 -10.00 -16.91
N GLY A 270 2.99 -8.91 -16.20
CA GLY A 270 1.77 -8.21 -15.76
C GLY A 270 1.62 -8.00 -14.26
N CYS A 271 1.96 -6.82 -13.80
CA CYS A 271 1.81 -6.42 -12.39
C CYS A 271 0.35 -6.23 -11.94
N GLY A 272 -0.64 -6.62 -12.75
CA GLY A 272 -2.06 -6.50 -12.41
C GLY A 272 -2.56 -5.05 -12.21
N VAL A 273 -1.70 -4.04 -12.40
CA VAL A 273 -2.07 -2.63 -12.30
C VAL A 273 -2.77 -2.20 -13.58
N PRO A 274 -4.00 -1.65 -13.51
CA PRO A 274 -4.73 -1.24 -14.71
C PRO A 274 -4.04 -0.08 -15.44
N PRO A 275 -4.12 -0.03 -16.80
CA PRO A 275 -3.64 1.10 -17.58
C PRO A 275 -4.21 2.45 -17.14
N SER A 276 -5.45 2.49 -16.66
CA SER A 276 -6.10 3.71 -16.15
C SER A 276 -5.39 4.29 -14.93
N VAL A 277 -4.81 3.47 -14.06
CA VAL A 277 -3.97 3.94 -12.94
C VAL A 277 -2.73 4.65 -13.46
N ALA A 278 -2.06 4.09 -14.48
CA ALA A 278 -0.89 4.71 -15.08
C ALA A 278 -1.22 6.07 -15.74
N HIS A 279 -2.34 6.17 -16.44
CA HIS A 279 -2.85 7.45 -16.97
C HIS A 279 -3.14 8.46 -15.86
N PHE A 280 -3.78 8.03 -14.79
CA PHE A 280 -4.07 8.89 -13.63
C PHE A 280 -2.78 9.42 -12.98
N LEU A 281 -1.77 8.56 -12.78
CA LEU A 281 -0.49 8.95 -12.19
C LEU A 281 0.29 9.91 -13.10
N ALA A 282 0.32 9.66 -14.41
CA ALA A 282 0.93 10.57 -15.38
C ALA A 282 0.26 11.95 -15.35
N SER A 283 -1.07 12.00 -15.34
CA SER A 283 -1.84 13.24 -15.23
C SER A 283 -1.61 13.96 -13.88
N SER A 284 -1.42 13.19 -12.80
CA SER A 284 -1.12 13.73 -11.46
C SER A 284 0.28 14.32 -11.41
N PHE A 285 1.26 13.68 -12.06
CA PHE A 285 2.61 14.21 -12.22
C PHE A 285 2.59 15.55 -12.98
N GLN A 286 1.93 15.60 -14.14
CA GLN A 286 1.82 16.83 -14.94
C GLN A 286 1.22 18.00 -14.15
N LYS A 287 0.16 17.74 -13.39
CA LYS A 287 -0.52 18.78 -12.59
C LYS A 287 0.32 19.27 -11.41
N GLY A 288 1.10 18.40 -10.79
CA GLY A 288 1.83 18.66 -9.56
C GLY A 288 3.31 18.99 -9.76
N CYS A 289 3.88 18.79 -10.95
CA CYS A 289 5.33 18.83 -11.20
C CYS A 289 6.02 20.14 -10.74
N GLY A 290 5.33 21.27 -10.83
CA GLY A 290 5.84 22.57 -10.40
C GLY A 290 6.15 22.65 -8.89
N ALA A 291 5.57 21.79 -8.04
CA ALA A 291 5.84 21.77 -6.62
C ALA A 291 7.33 21.52 -6.30
N VAL A 292 8.03 20.75 -7.14
CA VAL A 292 9.46 20.47 -6.94
C VAL A 292 10.31 21.72 -7.01
N LEU A 293 9.93 22.70 -7.81
CA LEU A 293 10.69 23.96 -7.96
C LEU A 293 10.74 24.77 -6.66
N THR A 294 9.75 24.61 -5.79
CA THR A 294 9.70 25.32 -4.49
C THR A 294 10.80 24.85 -3.54
N LEU A 295 11.36 23.67 -3.74
CA LEU A 295 12.49 23.15 -2.95
C LEU A 295 13.75 24.03 -3.10
N ALA A 296 13.90 24.74 -4.22
CA ALA A 296 15.02 25.69 -4.40
C ALA A 296 14.98 26.88 -3.41
N THR A 297 13.81 27.21 -2.89
CA THR A 297 13.59 28.35 -1.99
C THR A 297 13.65 28.00 -0.50
N GLY A 298 13.77 26.71 -0.16
CA GLY A 298 13.90 26.23 1.23
C GLY A 298 12.63 26.37 2.09
N SER A 299 11.44 26.52 1.48
CA SER A 299 10.17 26.61 2.21
C SER A 299 9.72 25.25 2.73
N ALA A 300 9.68 25.06 4.05
CA ALA A 300 9.37 23.77 4.68
C ALA A 300 7.97 23.22 4.35
N SER A 301 6.98 24.09 4.10
CA SER A 301 5.58 23.67 3.87
C SER A 301 5.32 23.05 2.50
N SER A 302 6.23 23.22 1.54
CA SER A 302 6.11 22.70 0.16
C SER A 302 6.87 21.38 -0.08
N ASN A 303 7.64 20.91 0.92
CA ASN A 303 8.48 19.73 0.74
C ASN A 303 7.67 18.46 0.54
N GLU A 304 6.53 18.30 1.20
CA GLU A 304 5.71 17.08 1.12
C GLU A 304 5.09 16.85 -0.27
N GLU A 305 4.59 17.93 -0.90
CA GLU A 305 4.05 17.83 -2.26
C GLU A 305 5.17 17.52 -3.27
N ALA A 306 6.33 18.14 -3.10
CA ALA A 306 7.50 17.88 -3.92
C ALA A 306 7.96 16.41 -3.81
N LEU A 307 7.96 15.82 -2.61
CA LEU A 307 8.28 14.40 -2.42
C LEU A 307 7.30 13.50 -3.18
N THR A 308 6.01 13.84 -3.15
CA THR A 308 5.01 13.10 -3.93
C THR A 308 5.31 13.13 -5.44
N VAL A 309 5.73 14.29 -5.96
CA VAL A 309 6.11 14.43 -7.38
C VAL A 309 7.37 13.62 -7.73
N ILE A 310 8.35 13.60 -6.84
CA ILE A 310 9.57 12.78 -7.03
C ILE A 310 9.20 11.29 -7.08
N SER A 311 8.38 10.81 -6.14
CA SER A 311 7.91 9.42 -6.14
C SER A 311 7.05 9.09 -7.38
N LEU A 312 6.23 10.02 -7.87
CA LEU A 312 5.49 9.85 -9.13
C LEU A 312 6.45 9.69 -10.32
N LEU A 313 7.51 10.49 -10.40
CA LEU A 313 8.53 10.38 -11.43
C LEU A 313 9.22 9.01 -11.41
N ASP A 314 9.56 8.50 -10.23
CA ASP A 314 10.18 7.19 -10.06
C ASP A 314 9.27 6.07 -10.58
N VAL A 315 7.99 6.12 -10.24
CA VAL A 315 6.98 5.16 -10.73
C VAL A 315 6.83 5.25 -12.25
N LEU A 316 6.74 6.45 -12.82
CA LEU A 316 6.63 6.63 -14.27
C LEU A 316 7.88 6.15 -15.01
N CYS A 317 9.07 6.38 -14.45
CA CYS A 317 10.33 5.84 -14.99
C CYS A 317 10.31 4.31 -15.02
N GLU A 318 9.80 3.67 -13.97
CA GLU A 318 9.72 2.21 -13.89
C GLU A 318 8.67 1.66 -14.86
N MET A 319 7.45 2.22 -14.87
CA MET A 319 6.40 1.83 -15.80
C MET A 319 6.83 1.90 -17.26
N THR A 320 7.59 2.92 -17.64
CA THR A 320 8.01 3.16 -19.03
C THR A 320 9.31 2.47 -19.41
N SER A 321 10.01 1.76 -18.50
CA SER A 321 11.32 1.17 -18.80
C SER A 321 11.22 -0.16 -19.53
N ASP A 322 10.49 -1.14 -19.00
CA ASP A 322 10.47 -2.51 -19.54
C ASP A 322 9.06 -3.14 -19.58
N HIS A 323 8.08 -2.45 -19.04
CA HIS A 323 6.70 -2.94 -18.98
C HIS A 323 5.93 -2.62 -20.25
N LYS A 324 5.89 -3.56 -21.19
CA LYS A 324 5.18 -3.41 -22.47
C LYS A 324 3.73 -2.92 -22.31
N GLN A 325 3.06 -3.30 -21.24
CA GLN A 325 1.70 -2.89 -20.94
C GLN A 325 1.53 -1.39 -20.69
N PHE A 326 2.62 -0.65 -20.38
CA PHE A 326 2.57 0.79 -20.11
C PHE A 326 3.20 1.63 -21.24
N MET A 327 3.62 1.02 -22.34
CA MET A 327 4.22 1.75 -23.48
C MET A 327 3.26 2.78 -24.10
N PHE A 328 1.95 2.66 -23.91
CA PHE A 328 0.98 3.67 -24.32
C PHE A 328 1.20 5.04 -23.66
N LEU A 329 1.96 5.10 -22.54
CA LEU A 329 2.34 6.37 -21.91
C LEU A 329 3.23 7.24 -22.80
N GLN A 330 3.86 6.67 -23.84
CA GLN A 330 4.56 7.44 -24.87
C GLN A 330 3.62 8.40 -25.62
N ASP A 331 2.34 8.02 -25.75
CA ASP A 331 1.31 8.79 -26.42
C ASP A 331 0.43 9.60 -25.44
N HIS A 332 0.81 9.62 -24.14
CA HIS A 332 0.07 10.39 -23.14
C HIS A 332 0.21 11.89 -23.42
N PRO A 333 -0.91 12.64 -23.53
CA PRO A 333 -0.88 14.04 -23.88
C PRO A 333 0.07 14.85 -22.99
N ASP A 334 0.94 15.62 -23.61
CA ASP A 334 1.85 16.59 -22.98
C ASP A 334 2.81 16.03 -21.91
N LEU A 335 2.83 14.72 -21.64
CA LEU A 335 3.73 14.13 -20.63
C LEU A 335 5.21 14.39 -20.98
N LEU A 336 5.58 14.16 -22.23
CA LEU A 336 6.94 14.43 -22.72
C LEU A 336 7.29 15.92 -22.61
N GLU A 337 6.39 16.80 -23.08
CA GLU A 337 6.58 18.25 -23.05
C GLU A 337 6.79 18.73 -21.62
N THR A 338 5.85 18.39 -20.72
CA THR A 338 5.97 18.71 -19.27
C THR A 338 7.29 18.23 -18.66
N THR A 339 7.77 17.04 -19.06
CA THR A 339 9.02 16.47 -18.53
C THR A 339 10.25 17.25 -19.02
N VAL A 340 10.26 17.65 -20.31
CA VAL A 340 11.34 18.46 -20.90
C VAL A 340 11.35 19.87 -20.29
N GLU A 341 10.21 20.52 -20.18
CA GLU A 341 10.08 21.85 -19.58
C GLU A 341 10.50 21.85 -18.09
N LEU A 342 10.14 20.81 -17.34
CA LEU A 342 10.55 20.68 -15.95
C LEU A 342 12.07 20.50 -15.85
N LEU A 343 12.68 19.72 -16.72
CA LEU A 343 14.15 19.57 -16.78
C LEU A 343 14.83 20.91 -17.07
N GLU A 344 14.28 21.69 -18.01
CA GLU A 344 14.78 23.03 -18.35
C GLU A 344 14.70 23.97 -17.15
N GLN A 345 13.57 24.03 -16.47
CA GLN A 345 13.36 24.89 -15.30
C GLN A 345 14.30 24.53 -14.16
N VAL A 346 14.43 23.24 -13.82
CA VAL A 346 15.35 22.74 -12.78
C VAL A 346 16.79 23.04 -13.13
N HIS A 347 17.18 22.89 -14.41
CA HIS A 347 18.53 23.20 -14.90
C HIS A 347 18.81 24.71 -14.80
N ALA A 348 17.88 25.55 -15.24
CA ALA A 348 18.01 27.00 -15.18
C ALA A 348 18.14 27.50 -13.72
N ILE A 349 17.30 27.01 -12.81
CA ILE A 349 17.35 27.34 -11.39
C ILE A 349 18.68 26.90 -10.76
N GLY A 350 19.14 25.68 -11.10
CA GLY A 350 20.44 25.16 -10.62
C GLY A 350 21.66 25.94 -11.12
N LYS A 351 21.56 26.59 -12.30
CA LYS A 351 22.60 27.49 -12.84
C LYS A 351 22.52 28.90 -12.28
N ALA A 352 21.33 29.41 -11.99
CA ALA A 352 21.12 30.79 -11.57
C ALA A 352 21.68 31.12 -10.18
N SER A 353 21.64 30.17 -9.25
CA SER A 353 22.13 30.32 -7.89
C SER A 353 22.49 28.98 -7.27
N ARG A 354 23.36 28.97 -6.25
CA ARG A 354 23.67 27.73 -5.52
C ARG A 354 22.47 27.28 -4.71
N ASN A 355 21.88 26.18 -5.10
CA ASN A 355 20.72 25.57 -4.44
C ASN A 355 20.79 24.03 -4.61
N ILE A 356 19.75 23.30 -4.16
CA ILE A 356 19.70 21.84 -4.19
C ILE A 356 19.76 21.24 -5.61
N PHE A 357 19.46 22.02 -6.66
CA PHE A 357 19.52 21.59 -8.06
C PHE A 357 20.84 21.93 -8.74
N SER A 358 21.74 22.64 -8.05
CA SER A 358 23.05 22.97 -8.60
C SER A 358 23.91 21.72 -8.72
N ALA A 359 24.60 21.55 -9.84
CA ALA A 359 25.55 20.46 -10.03
C ALA A 359 26.68 20.58 -9.01
N THR A 360 27.01 19.50 -8.34
CA THR A 360 28.08 19.45 -7.34
C THR A 360 29.13 18.43 -7.75
N GLN A 361 30.39 18.85 -7.79
CA GLN A 361 31.54 17.98 -8.08
C GLN A 361 32.33 17.67 -6.81
N ASN A 362 31.68 17.23 -5.76
CA ASN A 362 32.38 16.86 -4.53
C ASN A 362 32.94 15.45 -4.68
N PHE A 363 34.16 15.34 -5.19
CA PHE A 363 35.00 14.17 -5.03
C PHE A 363 35.71 14.26 -3.66
N SER A 364 35.02 13.98 -2.55
CA SER A 364 35.69 13.65 -1.30
C SER A 364 36.02 12.16 -1.33
N PRO A 365 37.29 11.78 -1.60
CA PRO A 365 37.65 10.38 -1.48
C PRO A 365 37.78 10.04 0.00
N PHE A 366 36.92 9.18 0.50
CA PHE A 366 37.16 8.38 1.70
C PHE A 366 37.53 9.10 3.01
N THR A 367 36.88 10.18 3.36
CA THR A 367 36.79 10.59 4.78
C THR A 367 35.43 10.15 5.26
N GLY A 368 35.39 9.27 6.27
CA GLY A 368 34.16 8.64 6.80
C GLY A 368 33.23 9.61 7.56
N GLU A 369 33.08 10.82 7.08
CA GLU A 369 32.03 11.75 7.45
C GLU A 369 30.87 11.51 6.48
N GLU A 370 29.71 11.21 7.02
CA GLU A 370 28.45 11.07 6.29
C GLU A 370 28.25 12.30 5.42
N ASP A 371 28.14 12.08 4.10
CA ASP A 371 27.93 13.15 3.13
C ASP A 371 26.51 13.71 3.36
N PRO A 372 26.35 14.98 3.81
CA PRO A 372 25.03 15.57 4.05
C PRO A 372 24.18 15.67 2.77
N THR A 373 24.71 15.31 1.60
CA THR A 373 23.98 15.27 0.33
C THR A 373 23.23 13.96 0.11
N SER A 374 23.55 12.87 0.87
CA SER A 374 22.88 11.57 0.68
C SER A 374 21.40 11.59 1.09
N ASP A 375 21.02 12.48 1.97
CA ASP A 375 19.63 12.64 2.48
C ASP A 375 18.82 13.70 1.72
N SER A 376 19.37 14.28 0.63
CA SER A 376 18.63 15.26 -0.16
C SER A 376 17.49 14.58 -0.94
N PRO A 377 16.24 15.04 -0.82
CA PRO A 377 15.10 14.46 -1.51
C PRO A 377 15.18 14.54 -3.05
N VAL A 378 16.08 15.39 -3.59
CA VAL A 378 16.26 15.58 -5.04
C VAL A 378 17.43 14.79 -5.63
N VAL A 379 18.03 13.88 -4.85
CA VAL A 379 19.05 12.98 -5.38
C VAL A 379 18.45 12.19 -6.54
N SER A 380 19.16 12.15 -7.67
CA SER A 380 18.75 11.53 -8.93
C SER A 380 17.57 12.20 -9.66
N PHE A 381 16.99 13.28 -9.18
CA PHE A 381 15.77 13.85 -9.79
C PHE A 381 15.99 14.25 -11.27
N LYS A 382 17.06 15.01 -11.59
CA LYS A 382 17.36 15.34 -13.00
C LYS A 382 17.70 14.10 -13.84
N ALA A 383 18.39 13.14 -13.24
CA ALA A 383 18.72 11.88 -13.91
C ALA A 383 17.45 11.09 -14.26
N HIS A 384 16.44 11.08 -13.38
CA HIS A 384 15.16 10.42 -13.62
C HIS A 384 14.30 11.17 -14.65
N LEU A 385 14.32 12.50 -14.69
CA LEU A 385 13.68 13.26 -15.78
C LEU A 385 14.27 12.87 -17.15
N ILE A 386 15.59 12.79 -17.24
CA ILE A 386 16.29 12.37 -18.47
C ILE A 386 15.96 10.90 -18.80
N ARG A 387 15.90 10.01 -17.80
CA ARG A 387 15.46 8.61 -17.96
C ARG A 387 14.05 8.54 -18.56
N LEU A 388 13.10 9.30 -18.02
CA LEU A 388 11.73 9.33 -18.51
C LEU A 388 11.66 9.82 -19.96
N ILE A 389 12.37 10.92 -20.31
CA ILE A 389 12.45 11.40 -21.69
C ILE A 389 12.98 10.30 -22.61
N GLY A 390 14.06 9.62 -22.22
CA GLY A 390 14.64 8.52 -22.98
C GLY A 390 13.68 7.36 -23.21
N ASN A 391 12.93 6.96 -22.17
CA ASN A 391 11.92 5.91 -22.26
C ASN A 391 10.77 6.29 -23.20
N LEU A 392 10.28 7.54 -23.11
CA LEU A 392 9.19 8.04 -23.96
C LEU A 392 9.60 8.17 -25.44
N CYS A 393 10.90 8.33 -25.74
CA CYS A 393 11.44 8.44 -27.09
C CYS A 393 11.80 7.10 -27.73
N HIS A 394 11.83 6.00 -26.97
CA HIS A 394 12.24 4.70 -27.48
C HIS A 394 11.29 4.21 -28.58
N GLY A 395 11.83 4.05 -29.82
CA GLY A 395 11.05 3.61 -30.96
C GLY A 395 9.90 4.56 -31.41
N ASN A 396 9.83 5.79 -30.85
CA ASN A 396 8.77 6.76 -31.11
C ASN A 396 9.30 8.01 -31.79
N THR A 397 9.22 8.04 -33.14
CA THR A 397 9.74 9.15 -33.95
C THR A 397 9.03 10.48 -33.67
N SER A 398 7.75 10.46 -33.33
CA SER A 398 6.99 11.67 -32.98
C SER A 398 7.59 12.33 -31.73
N ASN A 399 7.83 11.56 -30.68
CA ASN A 399 8.43 12.03 -29.44
C ASN A 399 9.89 12.48 -29.65
N GLN A 400 10.67 11.76 -30.47
CA GLN A 400 12.03 12.17 -30.85
C GLN A 400 12.05 13.55 -31.53
N ASN A 401 11.10 13.81 -32.45
CA ASN A 401 10.96 15.10 -33.11
C ASN A 401 10.53 16.18 -32.14
N LYS A 402 9.58 15.87 -31.26
CA LYS A 402 9.09 16.83 -30.24
C LYS A 402 10.21 17.26 -29.30
N VAL A 403 11.08 16.35 -28.86
CA VAL A 403 12.27 16.71 -28.05
C VAL A 403 13.18 17.68 -28.81
N ARG A 404 13.40 17.49 -30.12
CA ARG A 404 14.20 18.43 -30.94
C ARG A 404 13.54 19.80 -30.98
N GLU A 405 12.22 19.85 -31.22
CA GLU A 405 11.44 21.09 -31.31
C GLU A 405 11.46 21.90 -29.99
N LEU A 406 11.59 21.22 -28.86
CA LEU A 406 11.67 21.81 -27.53
C LEU A 406 13.12 22.11 -27.09
N ASP A 407 14.11 22.06 -27.98
CA ASP A 407 15.53 22.20 -27.66
C ASP A 407 16.02 21.22 -26.55
N GLY A 408 15.34 20.07 -26.38
CA GLY A 408 15.63 19.10 -25.35
C GLY A 408 16.95 18.36 -25.58
N ILE A 409 17.42 18.21 -26.83
CA ILE A 409 18.70 17.55 -27.13
C ILE A 409 19.90 18.31 -26.54
N PRO A 410 20.08 19.61 -26.79
CA PRO A 410 21.12 20.39 -26.13
C PRO A 410 21.00 20.40 -24.61
N LEU A 411 19.76 20.50 -24.09
CA LEU A 411 19.49 20.50 -22.66
C LEU A 411 19.95 19.19 -21.99
N ILE A 412 19.67 18.03 -22.59
CA ILE A 412 20.14 16.72 -22.07
C ILE A 412 21.67 16.66 -22.11
N LEU A 413 22.32 17.08 -23.22
CA LEU A 413 23.78 17.11 -23.36
C LEU A 413 24.42 18.01 -22.27
N ASP A 414 23.85 19.17 -21.99
CA ASP A 414 24.31 20.09 -20.94
C ASP A 414 24.26 19.49 -19.53
N ASN A 415 23.37 18.52 -19.31
CA ASN A 415 23.22 17.83 -18.03
C ASN A 415 24.03 16.52 -17.95
N CYS A 416 24.74 16.10 -18.98
CA CYS A 416 25.53 14.86 -18.97
C CYS A 416 26.85 14.95 -18.18
N ASN A 417 27.14 16.07 -17.54
CA ASN A 417 28.33 16.25 -16.72
C ASN A 417 28.19 15.51 -15.37
N ILE A 418 29.36 15.21 -14.76
CA ILE A 418 29.40 14.58 -13.44
C ILE A 418 28.71 15.49 -12.42
N ASP A 419 27.71 14.94 -11.73
CA ASP A 419 26.93 15.64 -10.72
C ASP A 419 26.67 14.68 -9.54
N SER A 420 27.22 14.98 -8.36
CA SER A 420 27.08 14.15 -7.16
C SER A 420 25.61 14.06 -6.71
N ASN A 421 24.80 15.08 -6.99
CA ASN A 421 23.37 15.09 -6.67
C ASN A 421 22.55 14.21 -7.62
N ASN A 422 23.14 13.82 -8.77
CA ASN A 422 22.49 13.01 -9.78
C ASN A 422 23.40 11.85 -10.21
N PRO A 423 23.58 10.83 -9.35
CA PRO A 423 24.31 9.62 -9.72
C PRO A 423 23.76 9.04 -11.02
N PHE A 424 24.63 8.52 -11.86
CA PHE A 424 24.25 7.93 -13.17
C PHE A 424 23.62 8.89 -14.19
N ILE A 425 23.59 10.21 -13.97
CA ILE A 425 23.00 11.17 -14.93
C ILE A 425 23.63 11.04 -16.33
N SER A 426 24.94 10.81 -16.41
CA SER A 426 25.64 10.61 -17.68
C SER A 426 25.17 9.35 -18.40
N GLN A 427 24.94 8.25 -17.68
CA GLN A 427 24.44 6.99 -18.24
C GLN A 427 23.01 7.17 -18.78
N TRP A 428 22.15 7.82 -18.01
CA TRP A 428 20.78 8.13 -18.46
C TRP A 428 20.78 9.12 -19.64
N GLY A 429 21.69 10.09 -19.64
CA GLY A 429 21.86 11.00 -20.77
C GLY A 429 22.20 10.28 -22.06
N ILE A 430 23.14 9.34 -22.01
CA ILE A 430 23.52 8.53 -23.18
C ILE A 430 22.39 7.64 -23.64
N PHE A 431 21.69 6.99 -22.69
CA PHE A 431 20.52 6.19 -22.98
C PHE A 431 19.44 7.04 -23.69
N ALA A 432 19.13 8.22 -23.17
CA ALA A 432 18.16 9.13 -23.76
C ALA A 432 18.58 9.60 -25.17
N ILE A 433 19.81 10.08 -25.31
CA ILE A 433 20.35 10.53 -26.62
C ILE A 433 20.34 9.39 -27.65
N ARG A 434 20.73 8.16 -27.25
CA ARG A 434 20.63 6.98 -28.12
C ARG A 434 19.20 6.78 -28.64
N ASN A 435 18.22 6.80 -27.77
CA ASN A 435 16.81 6.59 -28.13
C ASN A 435 16.27 7.74 -29.00
N ILE A 436 16.70 8.99 -28.73
CA ILE A 436 16.28 10.18 -29.48
C ILE A 436 16.89 10.20 -30.90
N LEU A 437 18.09 9.66 -31.08
CA LEU A 437 18.77 9.62 -32.35
C LEU A 437 18.46 8.36 -33.18
N GLU A 438 17.84 7.33 -32.57
CA GLU A 438 17.63 6.06 -33.25
C GLU A 438 16.68 6.22 -34.44
N ASN A 439 17.21 5.90 -35.65
CA ASN A 439 16.52 6.01 -36.93
C ASN A 439 15.95 7.42 -37.22
N ASN A 440 16.49 8.49 -36.61
CA ASN A 440 16.06 9.88 -36.80
C ASN A 440 17.23 10.72 -37.36
N GLN A 441 17.29 10.82 -38.69
CA GLN A 441 18.35 11.53 -39.39
C GLN A 441 18.40 13.03 -39.00
N GLN A 442 17.26 13.69 -38.83
CA GLN A 442 17.24 15.12 -38.48
C GLN A 442 17.86 15.38 -37.10
N ASN A 443 17.60 14.51 -36.13
CA ASN A 443 18.20 14.61 -34.80
C ASN A 443 19.71 14.32 -34.84
N GLN A 444 20.12 13.35 -35.66
CA GLN A 444 21.55 13.05 -35.87
C GLN A 444 22.29 14.22 -36.51
N GLU A 445 21.73 14.86 -37.54
CA GLU A 445 22.27 16.06 -38.18
C GLU A 445 22.39 17.25 -37.22
N LEU A 446 21.38 17.44 -36.35
CA LEU A 446 21.42 18.46 -35.30
C LEU A 446 22.60 18.26 -34.35
N VAL A 447 22.81 17.06 -33.84
CA VAL A 447 23.94 16.75 -32.94
C VAL A 447 25.26 16.94 -33.65
N ALA A 448 25.39 16.49 -34.89
CA ALA A 448 26.58 16.72 -35.73
C ALA A 448 26.88 18.21 -35.97
N ALA A 449 25.85 19.04 -36.06
CA ALA A 449 25.99 20.49 -36.21
C ALA A 449 26.41 21.21 -34.91
N LEU A 450 25.98 20.72 -33.77
CA LEU A 450 26.39 21.21 -32.43
C LEU A 450 27.89 21.00 -32.22
N GLU A 451 28.43 19.85 -32.64
CA GLU A 451 29.86 19.53 -32.59
C GLU A 451 30.72 20.54 -33.33
N ARG A 452 30.29 21.02 -34.48
CA ARG A 452 31.04 21.96 -35.32
C ARG A 452 31.14 23.38 -34.76
N ARG A 453 30.33 23.74 -33.74
CA ARG A 453 30.24 25.13 -33.23
C ARG A 453 31.14 25.45 -32.04
N GLY A 454 31.82 24.48 -31.43
CA GLY A 454 32.71 24.75 -30.31
C GLY A 454 33.49 23.52 -29.84
N PRO A 455 34.52 23.71 -28.99
CA PRO A 455 35.21 22.60 -28.36
C PRO A 455 34.29 21.94 -27.34
N VAL A 456 33.44 21.05 -27.78
CA VAL A 456 32.69 20.19 -26.86
C VAL A 456 33.64 19.13 -26.36
N ASP A 457 33.71 18.96 -25.05
CA ASP A 457 34.53 17.89 -24.45
C ASP A 457 33.88 16.52 -24.71
N TYR A 458 34.34 15.86 -25.77
CA TYR A 458 33.88 14.51 -26.14
C TYR A 458 34.51 13.41 -25.28
N SER A 459 35.27 13.74 -24.23
CA SER A 459 35.86 12.75 -23.32
C SER A 459 34.81 11.78 -22.79
N VAL A 460 33.65 12.25 -22.45
CA VAL A 460 32.53 11.44 -21.96
C VAL A 460 32.02 10.44 -23.02
N LEU A 461 31.86 10.87 -24.28
CA LEU A 461 31.44 9.96 -25.36
C LEU A 461 32.52 8.90 -25.66
N ARG A 462 33.81 9.27 -25.56
CA ARG A 462 34.93 8.33 -25.74
C ARG A 462 35.05 7.34 -24.56
N GLU A 463 34.88 7.80 -23.33
CA GLU A 463 34.87 6.94 -22.14
C GLU A 463 33.74 5.90 -22.19
N LEU A 464 32.65 6.21 -22.87
CA LEU A 464 31.49 5.35 -23.04
C LEU A 464 31.58 4.45 -24.27
N GLY A 465 32.73 4.41 -24.92
CA GLY A 465 32.99 3.49 -26.04
C GLY A 465 32.36 3.94 -27.35
N PHE A 466 32.08 5.23 -27.52
CA PHE A 466 31.72 5.79 -28.82
C PHE A 466 32.91 6.54 -29.45
N LEU A 467 33.22 6.19 -30.69
CA LEU A 467 34.11 6.94 -31.52
C LEU A 467 33.29 7.73 -32.54
N ILE A 468 33.64 9.00 -32.68
CA ILE A 468 33.12 9.85 -33.75
C ILE A 468 34.13 9.80 -34.89
N GLU A 469 33.73 9.24 -36.03
CA GLU A 469 34.50 9.29 -37.27
C GLU A 469 33.91 10.28 -38.27
N GLU A 470 34.71 11.19 -38.78
CA GLU A 470 34.34 12.02 -39.90
C GLU A 470 34.57 11.26 -41.20
N ARG A 471 33.52 11.05 -41.98
CA ARG A 471 33.58 10.42 -43.29
C ARG A 471 32.78 11.26 -44.27
N ASP A 472 33.46 11.77 -45.27
CA ASP A 472 32.86 12.59 -46.34
C ASP A 472 32.06 13.81 -45.84
N GLY A 473 32.52 14.46 -44.77
CA GLY A 473 31.86 15.63 -44.16
C GLY A 473 30.65 15.28 -43.30
N SER A 474 30.41 14.00 -43.02
CA SER A 474 29.39 13.49 -42.11
C SER A 474 30.06 12.81 -40.93
N LEU A 475 29.50 13.06 -39.72
CA LEU A 475 30.00 12.43 -38.51
C LEU A 475 29.20 11.14 -38.25
N LEU A 476 29.94 10.03 -38.11
CA LEU A 476 29.40 8.70 -37.82
C LEU A 476 29.76 8.33 -36.38
N LEU A 477 28.73 8.03 -35.60
CA LEU A 477 28.88 7.48 -34.25
C LEU A 477 29.14 5.97 -34.37
N LYS A 478 30.33 5.51 -34.00
CA LYS A 478 30.68 4.08 -33.97
C LYS A 478 30.83 3.62 -32.52
N THR A 479 30.25 2.48 -32.21
CA THR A 479 30.55 1.79 -30.95
C THR A 479 31.89 1.09 -31.06
N VAL A 480 32.82 1.39 -30.12
CA VAL A 480 34.04 0.60 -29.96
C VAL A 480 33.65 -0.69 -29.27
N ARG A 481 33.55 -1.79 -30.03
CA ARG A 481 33.55 -3.12 -29.39
C ARG A 481 34.92 -3.31 -28.74
N LYS A 482 34.96 -3.42 -27.41
CA LYS A 482 36.10 -4.04 -26.75
C LYS A 482 36.07 -5.51 -27.16
N ASP A 483 36.93 -5.90 -28.11
CA ASP A 483 37.27 -7.29 -28.26
C ASP A 483 37.92 -7.74 -26.95
N SER A 484 37.31 -8.68 -26.29
CA SER A 484 37.77 -9.36 -25.06
C SER A 484 38.89 -10.33 -25.40
#